data_59178c5f5057bda690ad09ca08043004
#
_entry.id   59178c5f5057bda690ad09ca08043004
#
_cell.length_a   1.000
_cell.length_b   1.000
_cell.length_c   1.000
_cell.angle_alpha   90.00
_cell.angle_beta   90.00
_cell.angle_gamma   90.00
#
_symmetry.space_group_name_H-M   'P 1'
#
loop_
_entity.id
_entity.type
_entity.pdbx_description
1 polymer ?
#
loop_
_entity_poly.entity_id
_entity_poly.type
_entity_poly.pdbx_seq_one_letter_code
_entity_poly.pdbx_strand_id
1 'polypeptide(L)'
;DKGMFFTSLITPAILLVLYATFLGNIYKDSFLSSMPEGFTLAEDLINGLVGGQLMSSILAVSCVTVAFSSNMLMVQDKANGTIKDLSISPVKKSTLALSYYFATLISTLIICYVALAICLLYVSFIGWFISFADVMFLMLDVFLLVMFGTALSSIINFFLSSQGQIAAVGTIMSAGYGFICGAYMPISSFSSGLQKVVSFLPGTYGTSLVRNHSMN
;
A
#
# COMPACT_ATOMS: atom_id res chain seq x y z
N ASP A 1 1.97 6.73 -19.37
CA ASP A 1 0.69 6.32 -19.97
C ASP A 1 -0.47 6.72 -19.04
N LYS A 2 -1.37 7.60 -19.55
CA LYS A 2 -2.51 8.10 -18.75
C LYS A 2 -3.43 6.94 -18.31
N GLY A 3 -3.59 5.92 -19.14
CA GLY A 3 -4.40 4.75 -18.82
C GLY A 3 -3.87 3.97 -17.62
N MET A 4 -2.58 3.72 -17.54
CA MET A 4 -1.96 3.04 -16.39
C MET A 4 -2.07 3.84 -15.10
N PHE A 5 -1.98 5.17 -15.18
CA PHE A 5 -2.16 6.05 -14.03
C PHE A 5 -3.58 5.93 -13.45
N PHE A 6 -4.60 6.04 -14.29
CA PHE A 6 -5.99 5.92 -13.85
C PHE A 6 -6.33 4.51 -13.34
N THR A 7 -5.86 3.46 -14.01
CA THR A 7 -6.10 2.08 -13.56
C THR A 7 -5.43 1.80 -12.22
N SER A 8 -4.26 2.37 -11.97
CA SER A 8 -3.57 2.21 -10.67
C SER A 8 -4.28 2.96 -9.52
N LEU A 9 -4.96 4.07 -9.81
CA LEU A 9 -5.80 4.79 -8.83
C LEU A 9 -7.12 4.06 -8.50
N ILE A 10 -7.61 3.21 -9.39
CA ILE A 10 -8.84 2.45 -9.17
C ILE A 10 -8.70 1.54 -7.93
N THR A 11 -7.56 0.90 -7.75
CA THR A 11 -7.35 -0.03 -6.62
C THR A 11 -7.48 0.66 -5.25
N PRO A 12 -6.77 1.77 -4.95
CA PRO A 12 -6.99 2.51 -3.72
C PRO A 12 -8.43 3.04 -3.57
N ALA A 13 -9.05 3.51 -4.66
CA ALA A 13 -10.40 4.04 -4.63
C ALA A 13 -11.45 2.96 -4.31
N ILE A 14 -11.36 1.79 -4.94
CA ILE A 14 -12.24 0.65 -4.63
C ILE A 14 -12.05 0.20 -3.17
N LEU A 15 -10.82 0.08 -2.72
CA LEU A 15 -10.52 -0.26 -1.33
C LEU A 15 -11.14 0.76 -0.38
N LEU A 16 -11.00 2.05 -0.65
CA LEU A 16 -11.58 3.10 0.19
C LEU A 16 -13.11 2.98 0.26
N VAL A 17 -13.79 2.80 -0.87
CA VAL A 17 -15.25 2.61 -0.91
C VAL A 17 -15.68 1.36 -0.14
N LEU A 18 -15.00 0.23 -0.37
CA LEU A 18 -15.28 -1.04 0.32
C LEU A 18 -15.08 -0.90 1.84
N TYR A 19 -14.00 -0.25 2.25
CA TYR A 19 -13.72 -0.03 3.67
C TYR A 19 -14.71 0.94 4.29
N ALA A 20 -15.00 2.06 3.65
CA ALA A 20 -15.92 3.06 4.17
C ALA A 20 -17.36 2.53 4.31
N THR A 21 -17.80 1.66 3.38
CA THR A 21 -19.19 1.16 3.40
C THR A 21 -19.38 -0.11 4.21
N PHE A 22 -18.40 -1.01 4.21
CA PHE A 22 -18.56 -2.35 4.79
C PHE A 22 -17.69 -2.56 6.04
N LEU A 23 -16.38 -2.33 5.95
CA LEU A 23 -15.49 -2.62 7.08
C LEU A 23 -15.59 -1.60 8.20
N GLY A 24 -15.96 -0.34 7.92
CA GLY A 24 -16.13 0.68 8.94
C GLY A 24 -17.08 0.25 10.06
N ASN A 25 -18.21 -0.34 9.70
CA ASN A 25 -19.18 -0.84 10.67
C ASN A 25 -18.65 -2.05 11.47
N ILE A 26 -17.96 -2.98 10.79
CA ILE A 26 -17.37 -4.16 11.44
C ILE A 26 -16.30 -3.75 12.46
N TYR A 27 -15.44 -2.79 12.10
CA TYR A 27 -14.43 -2.28 13.02
C TYR A 27 -15.06 -1.51 14.19
N LYS A 28 -16.12 -0.72 13.94
CA LYS A 28 -16.87 -0.01 14.99
C LYS A 28 -17.46 -1.01 15.98
N ASP A 29 -18.13 -2.04 15.50
CA ASP A 29 -18.75 -3.09 16.33
C ASP A 29 -17.69 -3.88 17.11
N SER A 30 -16.58 -4.23 16.45
CA SER A 30 -15.46 -4.94 17.08
C SER A 30 -14.77 -4.09 18.17
N PHE A 31 -14.65 -2.78 17.95
CA PHE A 31 -14.08 -1.84 18.91
C PHE A 31 -15.01 -1.67 20.11
N LEU A 32 -16.31 -1.50 19.88
CA LEU A 32 -17.31 -1.38 20.94
C LEU A 32 -17.41 -2.66 21.78
N SER A 33 -17.31 -3.84 21.16
CA SER A 33 -17.37 -5.12 21.86
C SER A 33 -16.11 -5.43 22.71
N SER A 34 -15.00 -4.78 22.41
CA SER A 34 -13.73 -4.95 23.18
C SER A 34 -13.58 -3.92 24.31
N MET A 35 -14.51 -2.97 24.45
CA MET A 35 -14.49 -1.99 25.55
C MET A 35 -15.01 -2.60 26.85
N PRO A 36 -14.41 -2.25 28.01
CA PRO A 36 -14.98 -2.59 29.32
C PRO A 36 -16.37 -1.98 29.51
N GLU A 37 -17.27 -2.71 30.16
CA GLU A 37 -18.62 -2.23 30.49
C GLU A 37 -18.55 -0.92 31.30
N GLY A 38 -19.22 0.12 30.79
CA GLY A 38 -19.29 1.44 31.45
C GLY A 38 -18.39 2.53 30.89
N PHE A 39 -17.59 2.23 29.85
CA PHE A 39 -16.76 3.24 29.18
C PHE A 39 -17.48 3.77 27.94
N THR A 40 -17.92 5.03 27.96
CA THR A 40 -18.52 5.70 26.79
C THR A 40 -17.51 6.68 26.21
N LEU A 41 -16.97 6.37 25.04
CA LEU A 41 -16.19 7.33 24.26
C LEU A 41 -17.13 8.16 23.38
N ALA A 42 -16.74 9.39 23.10
CA ALA A 42 -17.48 10.22 22.14
C ALA A 42 -17.52 9.52 20.76
N GLU A 43 -18.67 9.53 20.12
CA GLU A 43 -18.85 8.86 18.80
C GLU A 43 -17.85 9.38 17.76
N ASP A 44 -17.51 10.66 17.81
CA ASP A 44 -16.53 11.27 16.91
C ASP A 44 -15.13 10.67 17.08
N LEU A 45 -14.74 10.35 18.31
CA LEU A 45 -13.45 9.72 18.59
C LEU A 45 -13.39 8.28 18.06
N ILE A 46 -14.48 7.52 18.25
CA ILE A 46 -14.58 6.15 17.71
C ILE A 46 -14.51 6.17 16.18
N ASN A 47 -15.26 7.05 15.55
CA ASN A 47 -15.28 7.22 14.10
C ASN A 47 -13.91 7.66 13.57
N GLY A 48 -13.21 8.54 14.30
CA GLY A 48 -11.85 8.96 14.00
C GLY A 48 -10.85 7.80 14.03
N LEU A 49 -10.85 7.02 15.11
CA LEU A 49 -9.97 5.84 15.26
C LEU A 49 -10.22 4.78 14.17
N VAL A 50 -11.51 4.51 13.88
CA VAL A 50 -11.88 3.61 12.77
C VAL A 50 -11.40 4.17 11.43
N GLY A 51 -11.57 5.47 11.19
CA GLY A 51 -11.07 6.14 9.99
C GLY A 51 -9.55 6.04 9.85
N GLY A 52 -8.79 6.26 10.91
CA GLY A 52 -7.34 6.11 10.95
C GLY A 52 -6.88 4.67 10.66
N GLN A 53 -7.55 3.69 11.27
CA GLN A 53 -7.30 2.27 11.01
C GLN A 53 -7.53 1.92 9.53
N LEU A 54 -8.63 2.40 8.95
CA LEU A 54 -8.98 2.18 7.55
C LEU A 54 -7.95 2.84 6.62
N MET A 55 -7.60 4.11 6.89
CA MET A 55 -6.60 4.85 6.12
C MET A 55 -5.26 4.14 6.11
N SER A 56 -4.77 3.68 7.27
CA SER A 56 -3.50 2.97 7.38
C SER A 56 -3.49 1.67 6.56
N SER A 57 -4.58 0.92 6.61
CA SER A 57 -4.72 -0.34 5.87
C SER A 57 -4.72 -0.12 4.36
N ILE A 58 -5.47 0.87 3.89
CA ILE A 58 -5.54 1.24 2.46
C ILE A 58 -4.17 1.69 1.95
N LEU A 59 -3.51 2.59 2.67
CA LEU A 59 -2.20 3.12 2.26
C LEU A 59 -1.14 2.04 2.23
N ALA A 60 -1.05 1.19 3.27
CA ALA A 60 -0.08 0.12 3.35
C ALA A 60 -0.19 -0.87 2.17
N VAL A 61 -1.42 -1.29 1.84
CA VAL A 61 -1.65 -2.19 0.69
C VAL A 61 -1.41 -1.48 -0.62
N SER A 62 -1.90 -0.24 -0.77
CA SER A 62 -1.78 0.52 -2.00
C SER A 62 -0.33 0.81 -2.39
N CYS A 63 0.54 1.15 -1.42
CA CYS A 63 1.95 1.44 -1.70
C CYS A 63 2.66 0.27 -2.40
N VAL A 64 2.36 -0.96 -2.02
CA VAL A 64 2.98 -2.14 -2.63
C VAL A 64 2.26 -2.57 -3.91
N THR A 65 0.93 -2.63 -3.91
CA THR A 65 0.18 -3.06 -5.09
C THR A 65 0.35 -2.10 -6.28
N VAL A 66 0.38 -0.79 -6.02
CA VAL A 66 0.65 0.23 -7.06
C VAL A 66 2.10 0.12 -7.57
N ALA A 67 3.08 -0.18 -6.70
CA ALA A 67 4.46 -0.40 -7.12
C ALA A 67 4.56 -1.60 -8.08
N PHE A 68 3.86 -2.70 -7.79
CA PHE A 68 3.80 -3.86 -8.69
C PHE A 68 3.13 -3.51 -10.03
N SER A 69 2.02 -2.80 -10.01
CA SER A 69 1.31 -2.37 -11.23
C SER A 69 2.15 -1.40 -12.07
N SER A 70 2.83 -0.45 -11.43
CA SER A 70 3.69 0.52 -12.13
C SER A 70 4.93 -0.14 -12.74
N ASN A 71 5.47 -1.17 -12.09
CA ASN A 71 6.65 -1.89 -12.57
C ASN A 71 6.33 -2.96 -13.62
N MET A 72 5.06 -3.16 -13.95
CA MET A 72 4.61 -4.06 -15.02
C MET A 72 5.21 -3.69 -16.39
N LEU A 73 5.44 -2.39 -16.62
CA LEU A 73 6.04 -1.88 -17.87
C LEU A 73 7.39 -2.54 -18.16
N MET A 74 8.25 -2.69 -17.16
CA MET A 74 9.57 -3.33 -17.33
C MET A 74 9.45 -4.74 -17.89
N VAL A 75 8.50 -5.53 -17.41
CA VAL A 75 8.33 -6.92 -17.87
C VAL A 75 7.61 -6.97 -19.22
N GLN A 76 6.71 -6.04 -19.51
CA GLN A 76 6.11 -5.89 -20.85
C GLN A 76 7.18 -5.56 -21.89
N ASP A 77 8.08 -4.62 -21.61
CA ASP A 77 9.20 -4.29 -22.50
C ASP A 77 10.17 -5.48 -22.68
N LYS A 78 10.34 -6.28 -21.62
CA LYS A 78 11.13 -7.51 -21.67
C LYS A 78 10.45 -8.57 -22.55
N ALA A 79 9.14 -8.76 -22.40
CA ALA A 79 8.36 -9.72 -23.18
C ALA A 79 8.26 -9.33 -24.67
N ASN A 80 8.17 -8.02 -24.95
CA ASN A 80 8.08 -7.47 -26.31
C ASN A 80 9.45 -7.36 -27.02
N GLY A 81 10.54 -7.64 -26.31
CA GLY A 81 11.89 -7.56 -26.87
C GLY A 81 12.50 -6.15 -26.84
N THR A 82 11.79 -5.13 -26.43
CA THR A 82 12.26 -3.72 -26.34
C THR A 82 13.55 -3.60 -25.52
N ILE A 83 13.68 -4.39 -24.45
CA ILE A 83 14.92 -4.40 -23.63
C ILE A 83 16.11 -4.91 -24.42
N LYS A 84 15.92 -5.85 -25.36
CA LYS A 84 17.00 -6.32 -26.23
C LYS A 84 17.46 -5.20 -27.16
N ASP A 85 16.53 -4.46 -27.77
CA ASP A 85 16.83 -3.33 -28.63
C ASP A 85 17.57 -2.22 -27.88
N LEU A 86 17.12 -1.91 -26.65
CA LEU A 86 17.81 -0.96 -25.77
C LEU A 86 19.22 -1.45 -25.35
N SER A 87 19.43 -2.76 -25.26
CA SER A 87 20.72 -3.33 -24.88
C SER A 87 21.77 -3.29 -26.00
N ILE A 88 21.36 -3.07 -27.25
CA ILE A 88 22.25 -2.87 -28.42
C ILE A 88 22.79 -1.42 -28.44
N SER A 89 22.07 -0.49 -27.76
CA SER A 89 22.52 0.89 -27.62
C SER A 89 23.72 0.99 -26.67
N PRO A 90 24.58 2.05 -26.75
CA PRO A 90 25.74 2.20 -25.89
C PRO A 90 25.42 2.52 -24.42
N VAL A 91 24.16 2.32 -23.98
CA VAL A 91 23.71 2.58 -22.61
C VAL A 91 24.11 1.41 -21.70
N LYS A 92 24.66 1.73 -20.53
CA LYS A 92 25.02 0.71 -19.54
C LYS A 92 23.75 0.03 -19.00
N LYS A 93 23.79 -1.28 -18.81
CA LYS A 93 22.66 -2.07 -18.26
C LYS A 93 22.21 -1.57 -16.88
N SER A 94 23.14 -1.08 -16.04
CA SER A 94 22.84 -0.48 -14.76
C SER A 94 22.01 0.81 -14.88
N THR A 95 22.32 1.65 -15.88
CA THR A 95 21.57 2.87 -16.16
C THR A 95 20.13 2.55 -16.59
N LEU A 96 19.97 1.52 -17.42
CA LEU A 96 18.65 1.05 -17.84
C LEU A 96 17.84 0.52 -16.65
N ALA A 97 18.43 -0.31 -15.79
CA ALA A 97 17.77 -0.82 -14.60
C ALA A 97 17.36 0.31 -13.62
N LEU A 98 18.25 1.27 -13.39
CA LEU A 98 17.98 2.44 -12.56
C LEU A 98 16.86 3.32 -13.15
N SER A 99 16.79 3.47 -14.47
CA SER A 99 15.73 4.27 -15.11
C SER A 99 14.35 3.66 -14.89
N TYR A 100 14.21 2.34 -15.00
CA TYR A 100 12.95 1.65 -14.67
C TYR A 100 12.61 1.78 -13.19
N TYR A 101 13.59 1.61 -12.29
CA TYR A 101 13.39 1.76 -10.86
C TYR A 101 12.89 3.17 -10.49
N PHE A 102 13.57 4.22 -10.95
CA PHE A 102 13.17 5.60 -10.66
C PHE A 102 11.85 5.99 -11.32
N ALA A 103 11.59 5.51 -12.55
CA ALA A 103 10.31 5.75 -13.20
C ALA A 103 9.15 5.11 -12.40
N THR A 104 9.32 3.88 -11.94
CA THR A 104 8.36 3.18 -11.08
C THR A 104 8.20 3.90 -9.74
N LEU A 105 9.30 4.28 -9.09
CA LEU A 105 9.29 4.97 -7.80
C LEU A 105 8.51 6.28 -7.88
N ILE A 106 8.81 7.13 -8.85
CA ILE A 106 8.15 8.43 -9.01
C ILE A 106 6.66 8.24 -9.33
N SER A 107 6.32 7.34 -10.25
CA SER A 107 4.92 7.06 -10.60
C SER A 107 4.13 6.56 -9.39
N THR A 108 4.70 5.63 -8.62
CA THR A 108 4.08 5.07 -7.42
C THR A 108 3.93 6.14 -6.34
N LEU A 109 4.95 6.99 -6.11
CA LEU A 109 4.87 8.08 -5.14
C LEU A 109 3.73 9.05 -5.47
N ILE A 110 3.62 9.47 -6.72
CA ILE A 110 2.54 10.38 -7.14
C ILE A 110 1.17 9.76 -6.83
N ILE A 111 0.97 8.50 -7.19
CA ILE A 111 -0.31 7.80 -6.98
C ILE A 111 -0.60 7.64 -5.49
N CYS A 112 0.39 7.24 -4.69
CA CYS A 112 0.23 7.02 -3.25
C CYS A 112 0.02 8.32 -2.48
N TYR A 113 0.66 9.42 -2.88
CA TYR A 113 0.39 10.73 -2.27
C TYR A 113 -1.00 11.26 -2.64
N VAL A 114 -1.48 11.02 -3.86
CA VAL A 114 -2.88 11.32 -4.22
C VAL A 114 -3.84 10.48 -3.37
N ALA A 115 -3.55 9.19 -3.20
CA ALA A 115 -4.34 8.32 -2.33
C ALA A 115 -4.32 8.78 -0.87
N LEU A 116 -3.16 9.19 -0.34
CA LEU A 116 -3.03 9.79 1.00
C LEU A 116 -3.89 11.05 1.13
N ALA A 117 -3.83 11.96 0.15
CA ALA A 117 -4.64 13.18 0.16
C ALA A 117 -6.15 12.88 0.19
N ILE A 118 -6.60 11.88 -0.59
CA ILE A 118 -8.01 11.44 -0.60
C ILE A 118 -8.38 10.85 0.77
N CYS A 119 -7.51 10.03 1.37
CA CYS A 119 -7.75 9.46 2.69
C CYS A 119 -7.81 10.55 3.78
N LEU A 120 -6.92 11.54 3.75
CA LEU A 120 -6.94 12.67 4.68
C LEU A 120 -8.21 13.52 4.52
N LEU A 121 -8.66 13.76 3.29
CA LEU A 121 -9.94 14.41 3.03
C LEU A 121 -11.10 13.59 3.61
N TYR A 122 -11.10 12.28 3.44
CA TYR A 122 -12.13 11.40 4.02
C TYR A 122 -12.16 11.50 5.54
N VAL A 123 -11.01 11.43 6.21
CA VAL A 123 -10.91 11.59 7.67
C VAL A 123 -11.37 12.99 8.13
N SER A 124 -11.12 14.04 7.35
CA SER A 124 -11.57 15.39 7.68
C SER A 124 -13.10 15.55 7.68
N PHE A 125 -13.82 14.73 6.92
CA PHE A 125 -15.29 14.72 6.92
C PHE A 125 -15.90 13.93 8.08
N ILE A 126 -15.19 12.93 8.62
CA ILE A 126 -15.69 12.05 9.68
C ILE A 126 -15.34 12.62 11.06
N GLY A 127 -14.19 13.25 11.21
CA GLY A 127 -13.72 13.85 12.44
C GLY A 127 -12.21 14.04 12.39
N TRP A 128 -11.76 15.27 12.19
CA TRP A 128 -10.33 15.58 12.14
C TRP A 128 -9.71 15.53 13.52
N PHE A 129 -8.75 14.65 13.74
CA PHE A 129 -8.00 14.53 15.00
C PHE A 129 -6.48 14.46 14.76
N ILE A 130 -6.03 14.39 13.49
CA ILE A 130 -4.63 14.18 13.12
C ILE A 130 -3.88 15.52 13.25
N SER A 131 -2.76 15.53 13.97
CA SER A 131 -1.87 16.69 14.08
C SER A 131 -1.13 16.95 12.77
N PHE A 132 -0.72 18.20 12.53
CA PHE A 132 0.13 18.53 11.38
C PHE A 132 1.45 17.73 11.37
N ALA A 133 2.01 17.45 12.55
CA ALA A 133 3.20 16.62 12.69
C ALA A 133 2.94 15.17 12.20
N ASP A 134 1.77 14.59 12.54
CA ASP A 134 1.41 13.24 12.13
C ASP A 134 1.20 13.15 10.62
N VAL A 135 0.66 14.19 9.97
CA VAL A 135 0.58 14.26 8.50
C VAL A 135 1.97 14.23 7.87
N MET A 136 2.93 14.95 8.43
CA MET A 136 4.33 14.92 7.94
C MET A 136 4.96 13.53 8.12
N PHE A 137 4.73 12.87 9.25
CA PHE A 137 5.17 11.49 9.48
C PHE A 137 4.48 10.51 8.54
N LEU A 138 3.18 10.64 8.30
CA LEU A 138 2.45 9.82 7.32
C LEU A 138 3.03 9.97 5.91
N MET A 139 3.41 11.18 5.50
CA MET A 139 4.08 11.39 4.22
C MET A 139 5.43 10.65 4.15
N LEU A 140 6.21 10.67 5.24
CA LEU A 140 7.47 9.94 5.33
C LEU A 140 7.23 8.42 5.30
N ASP A 141 6.24 7.92 6.02
CA ASP A 141 5.91 6.49 6.08
C ASP A 141 5.47 5.96 4.70
N VAL A 142 4.63 6.72 3.99
CA VAL A 142 4.24 6.40 2.61
C VAL A 142 5.47 6.39 1.69
N PHE A 143 6.38 7.35 1.83
CA PHE A 143 7.62 7.36 1.07
C PHE A 143 8.46 6.09 1.31
N LEU A 144 8.65 5.70 2.56
CA LEU A 144 9.43 4.51 2.93
C LEU A 144 8.75 3.22 2.42
N LEU A 145 7.42 3.13 2.56
CA LEU A 145 6.65 1.99 2.03
C LEU A 145 6.70 1.89 0.52
N VAL A 146 6.64 3.01 -0.19
CA VAL A 146 6.77 3.05 -1.65
C VAL A 146 8.18 2.64 -2.08
N MET A 147 9.22 3.10 -1.40
CA MET A 147 10.60 2.65 -1.65
C MET A 147 10.72 1.14 -1.48
N PHE A 148 10.19 0.60 -0.37
CA PHE A 148 10.16 -0.84 -0.13
C PHE A 148 9.38 -1.60 -1.21
N GLY A 149 8.15 -1.16 -1.53
CA GLY A 149 7.29 -1.79 -2.54
C GLY A 149 7.93 -1.76 -3.94
N THR A 150 8.59 -0.66 -4.31
CA THR A 150 9.30 -0.53 -5.57
C THR A 150 10.53 -1.44 -5.62
N ALA A 151 11.31 -1.54 -4.55
CA ALA A 151 12.43 -2.46 -4.47
C ALA A 151 11.97 -3.92 -4.57
N LEU A 152 10.95 -4.30 -3.82
CA LEU A 152 10.37 -5.63 -3.82
C LEU A 152 9.83 -6.01 -5.21
N SER A 153 9.05 -5.11 -5.83
CA SER A 153 8.50 -5.34 -7.17
C SER A 153 9.59 -5.45 -8.22
N SER A 154 10.67 -4.65 -8.11
CA SER A 154 11.79 -4.69 -9.04
C SER A 154 12.57 -6.01 -8.94
N ILE A 155 12.80 -6.52 -7.73
CA ILE A 155 13.45 -7.81 -7.51
C ILE A 155 12.61 -8.94 -8.10
N ILE A 156 11.31 -8.98 -7.81
CA ILE A 156 10.44 -10.05 -8.30
C ILE A 156 10.29 -9.99 -9.82
N ASN A 157 10.02 -8.81 -10.38
CA ASN A 157 9.82 -8.61 -11.80
C ASN A 157 11.09 -8.85 -12.62
N PHE A 158 12.28 -8.77 -11.98
CA PHE A 158 13.53 -9.15 -12.65
C PHE A 158 13.50 -10.60 -13.14
N PHE A 159 12.90 -11.51 -12.39
CA PHE A 159 12.79 -12.92 -12.72
C PHE A 159 11.64 -13.24 -13.70
N LEU A 160 10.70 -12.34 -13.88
CA LEU A 160 9.53 -12.55 -14.74
C LEU A 160 9.88 -12.21 -16.20
N SER A 161 9.32 -13.01 -17.13
CA SER A 161 9.62 -12.90 -18.56
C SER A 161 8.38 -12.85 -19.44
N SER A 162 7.17 -13.09 -18.87
CA SER A 162 5.93 -13.12 -19.63
C SER A 162 4.82 -12.33 -18.95
N GLN A 163 3.87 -11.84 -19.73
CA GLN A 163 2.71 -11.11 -19.23
C GLN A 163 1.83 -11.97 -18.30
N GLY A 164 1.70 -13.27 -18.57
CA GLY A 164 0.96 -14.19 -17.71
C GLY A 164 1.57 -14.33 -16.32
N GLN A 165 2.92 -14.39 -16.23
CA GLN A 165 3.61 -14.42 -14.93
C GLN A 165 3.40 -13.14 -14.12
N ILE A 166 3.41 -11.97 -14.78
CA ILE A 166 3.14 -10.69 -14.11
C ILE A 166 1.73 -10.68 -13.54
N ALA A 167 0.73 -11.05 -14.34
CA ALA A 167 -0.66 -11.07 -13.93
C ALA A 167 -0.87 -11.98 -12.70
N ALA A 168 -0.27 -13.18 -12.73
CA ALA A 168 -0.33 -14.11 -11.61
C ALA A 168 0.33 -13.55 -10.34
N VAL A 169 1.55 -13.04 -10.45
CA VAL A 169 2.28 -12.47 -9.30
C VAL A 169 1.59 -11.20 -8.80
N GLY A 170 1.11 -10.33 -9.68
CA GLY A 170 0.37 -9.13 -9.32
C GLY A 170 -0.92 -9.46 -8.54
N THR A 171 -1.64 -10.51 -8.94
CA THR A 171 -2.84 -10.99 -8.23
C THR A 171 -2.48 -11.53 -6.85
N ILE A 172 -1.44 -12.36 -6.75
CA ILE A 172 -0.97 -12.91 -5.47
C ILE A 172 -0.53 -11.78 -4.53
N MET A 173 0.21 -10.81 -5.05
CA MET A 173 0.69 -9.68 -4.24
C MET A 173 -0.45 -8.77 -3.81
N SER A 174 -1.40 -8.43 -4.68
CA SER A 174 -2.53 -7.56 -4.30
C SER A 174 -3.48 -8.23 -3.31
N ALA A 175 -3.73 -9.53 -3.42
CA ALA A 175 -4.58 -10.24 -2.49
C ALA A 175 -3.84 -10.66 -1.20
N GLY A 176 -2.61 -11.18 -1.33
CA GLY A 176 -1.85 -11.77 -0.22
C GLY A 176 -1.13 -10.75 0.65
N TYR A 177 -0.63 -9.66 0.06
CA TYR A 177 0.18 -8.70 0.81
C TYR A 177 -0.58 -8.04 1.96
N GLY A 178 -1.86 -7.71 1.77
CA GLY A 178 -2.70 -7.11 2.81
C GLY A 178 -2.89 -8.00 4.04
N PHE A 179 -2.89 -9.33 3.86
CA PHE A 179 -2.89 -10.26 4.99
C PHE A 179 -1.52 -10.33 5.65
N ILE A 180 -0.46 -10.47 4.86
CA ILE A 180 0.92 -10.62 5.36
C ILE A 180 1.37 -9.38 6.14
N CYS A 181 1.05 -8.17 5.68
CA CYS A 181 1.46 -6.94 6.38
C CYS A 181 0.53 -6.54 7.54
N GLY A 182 -0.52 -7.32 7.83
CA GLY A 182 -1.46 -7.03 8.92
C GLY A 182 -2.42 -5.88 8.64
N ALA A 183 -2.63 -5.52 7.36
CA ALA A 183 -3.56 -4.47 6.98
C ALA A 183 -5.02 -4.94 7.11
N TYR A 184 -5.32 -6.16 6.68
CA TYR A 184 -6.67 -6.71 6.71
C TYR A 184 -7.01 -7.42 8.02
N MET A 185 -6.00 -7.98 8.69
CA MET A 185 -6.18 -8.80 9.87
C MET A 185 -5.05 -8.52 10.86
N PRO A 186 -5.34 -8.38 12.18
CA PRO A 186 -4.28 -8.20 13.17
C PRO A 186 -3.30 -9.38 13.16
N ILE A 187 -2.01 -9.09 13.23
CA ILE A 187 -0.95 -10.13 13.22
C ILE A 187 -1.09 -11.08 14.41
N SER A 188 -1.65 -10.61 15.53
CA SER A 188 -1.94 -11.42 16.70
C SER A 188 -2.89 -12.59 16.45
N SER A 189 -3.70 -12.53 15.37
CA SER A 189 -4.62 -13.60 14.97
C SER A 189 -3.95 -14.75 14.24
N PHE A 190 -2.66 -14.61 13.87
CA PHE A 190 -1.92 -15.66 13.19
C PHE A 190 -1.29 -16.66 14.20
N SER A 191 -0.98 -17.86 13.71
CA SER A 191 -0.22 -18.83 14.51
C SER A 191 1.19 -18.30 14.85
N SER A 192 1.76 -18.71 15.98
CA SER A 192 3.05 -18.22 16.48
C SER A 192 4.21 -18.37 15.47
N GLY A 193 4.18 -19.41 14.65
CA GLY A 193 5.14 -19.62 13.58
C GLY A 193 5.01 -18.59 12.46
N LEU A 194 3.79 -18.32 12.02
CA LEU A 194 3.51 -17.34 10.98
C LEU A 194 3.80 -15.90 11.45
N GLN A 195 3.48 -15.60 12.72
CA GLN A 195 3.83 -14.30 13.32
C GLN A 195 5.32 -14.00 13.21
N LYS A 196 6.19 -14.98 13.51
CA LYS A 196 7.64 -14.81 13.39
C LYS A 196 8.09 -14.52 11.96
N VAL A 197 7.52 -15.22 10.98
CA VAL A 197 7.85 -14.99 9.55
C VAL A 197 7.40 -13.60 9.09
N VAL A 198 6.17 -13.25 9.43
CA VAL A 198 5.56 -11.96 9.04
C VAL A 198 6.28 -10.78 9.72
N SER A 199 6.70 -10.95 10.98
CA SER A 199 7.48 -9.94 11.71
C SER A 199 8.88 -9.71 11.13
N PHE A 200 9.37 -10.56 10.26
CA PHE A 200 10.65 -10.36 9.58
C PHE A 200 10.53 -9.46 8.34
N LEU A 201 9.32 -9.21 7.87
CA LEU A 201 9.07 -8.43 6.65
C LEU A 201 9.02 -6.93 6.96
N PRO A 202 9.81 -6.10 6.25
CA PRO A 202 9.80 -4.64 6.44
C PRO A 202 8.42 -4.01 6.23
N GLY A 203 7.60 -4.58 5.34
CA GLY A 203 6.23 -4.11 5.08
C GLY A 203 5.31 -4.14 6.30
N THR A 204 5.51 -5.09 7.21
CA THR A 204 4.76 -5.18 8.47
C THR A 204 5.05 -3.99 9.39
N TYR A 205 6.31 -3.60 9.48
CA TYR A 205 6.72 -2.43 10.26
C TYR A 205 6.22 -1.13 9.63
N GLY A 206 6.28 -1.01 8.30
CA GLY A 206 5.72 0.13 7.58
C GLY A 206 4.22 0.29 7.82
N THR A 207 3.46 -0.80 7.79
CA THR A 207 2.03 -0.78 8.11
C THR A 207 1.78 -0.34 9.57
N SER A 208 2.59 -0.83 10.51
CA SER A 208 2.51 -0.41 11.92
C SER A 208 2.81 1.08 12.10
N LEU A 209 3.81 1.62 11.39
CA LEU A 209 4.16 3.05 11.45
C LEU A 209 3.01 3.91 10.94
N VAL A 210 2.49 3.61 9.75
CA VAL A 210 1.33 4.33 9.18
C VAL A 210 0.13 4.27 10.14
N ARG A 211 -0.10 3.11 10.76
CA ARG A 211 -1.18 2.93 11.73
C ARG A 211 -0.97 3.79 12.98
N ASN A 212 0.22 3.81 13.53
CA ASN A 212 0.52 4.63 14.71
C ASN A 212 0.32 6.12 14.44
N HIS A 213 0.83 6.63 13.32
CA HIS A 213 0.67 8.04 12.97
C HIS A 213 -0.74 8.42 12.47
N SER A 214 -1.55 7.44 12.07
CA SER A 214 -2.94 7.67 11.65
C SER A 214 -3.95 7.61 12.80
N MET A 215 -3.54 7.11 13.98
CA MET A 215 -4.40 6.96 15.16
C MET A 215 -3.88 7.75 16.39
N ASN A 216 -2.87 8.59 16.21
CA ASN A 216 -2.27 9.40 17.29
C ASN A 216 -3.01 10.77 17.44
#